data_6d69ddb101dc628e62dec07fb97ddeb8
#
_entry.id   6d69ddb101dc628e62dec07fb97ddeb8
#
_cell.length_a   1.000
_cell.length_b   1.000
_cell.length_c   1.000
_cell.angle_alpha   90.00
_cell.angle_beta   90.00
_cell.angle_gamma   90.00
#
_symmetry.space_group_name_H-M   'P 1'
#
loop_
_entity.id
_entity.type
_entity.pdbx_description
1 polymer ?
#
loop_
_entity_poly.entity_id
_entity_poly.type
_entity_poly.pdbx_seq_one_letter_code
_entity_poly.pdbx_strand_id
1 'polypeptide(L)'
;LLDDTDILKLSYKERARLIAFLPQIRQIIPALPVKTLVEHGRFPHLGFARKKSAEDIRIVDEVMHFTGIDKYKDMYANTLSGGIRQRVFFAMILAQDCDTIILDEPTTYLDIEGQRIFYNMILELKEKGKTILLVLHDISKALSISDKIIVMNNSEIVFGGTPAGCIESHILEDVFHAQCRELHDEEGTYYLFT
;
A
#
# COMPACT_ATOMS: atom_id res chain seq x y z
N LEU A 1 5.08 -13.96 12.13
CA LEU A 1 6.31 -14.42 11.46
C LEU A 1 6.34 -13.89 10.04
N LEU A 2 7.52 -13.64 9.49
CA LEU A 2 7.75 -13.38 8.08
C LEU A 2 8.85 -14.39 7.65
N ASP A 3 8.53 -15.28 6.72
CA ASP A 3 9.45 -16.36 6.28
C ASP A 3 10.15 -17.05 7.47
N ASP A 4 9.37 -17.53 8.43
CA ASP A 4 9.79 -18.14 9.70
C ASP A 4 10.58 -17.22 10.66
N THR A 5 10.80 -15.96 10.29
CA THR A 5 11.47 -14.98 11.13
C THR A 5 10.49 -14.27 12.05
N ASP A 6 10.76 -14.28 13.36
CA ASP A 6 10.00 -13.48 14.33
C ASP A 6 10.38 -12.01 14.21
N ILE A 7 9.56 -11.23 13.49
CA ILE A 7 9.80 -9.81 13.24
C ILE A 7 9.84 -8.95 14.51
N LEU A 8 9.28 -9.44 15.63
CA LEU A 8 9.30 -8.70 16.90
C LEU A 8 10.68 -8.73 17.57
N LYS A 9 11.50 -9.73 17.23
CA LYS A 9 12.88 -9.86 17.73
C LYS A 9 13.89 -9.05 16.93
N LEU A 10 13.51 -8.55 15.76
CA LEU A 10 14.37 -7.74 14.91
C LEU A 10 14.45 -6.28 15.41
N SER A 11 15.61 -5.65 15.22
CA SER A 11 15.74 -4.21 15.38
C SER A 11 14.84 -3.45 14.40
N TYR A 12 14.53 -2.18 14.70
CA TYR A 12 13.75 -1.33 13.80
C TYR A 12 14.35 -1.24 12.40
N LYS A 13 15.69 -1.20 12.30
CA LYS A 13 16.39 -1.12 11.02
C LYS A 13 16.27 -2.40 10.20
N GLU A 14 16.37 -3.56 10.84
CA GLU A 14 16.21 -4.85 10.18
C GLU A 14 14.76 -5.03 9.69
N ARG A 15 13.76 -4.72 10.52
CA ARG A 15 12.35 -4.74 10.10
C ARG A 15 12.07 -3.83 8.91
N ALA A 16 12.62 -2.61 8.93
CA ALA A 16 12.43 -1.65 7.85
C ALA A 16 13.13 -2.02 6.53
N ARG A 17 13.93 -3.08 6.50
CA ARG A 17 14.47 -3.70 5.28
C ARG A 17 13.61 -4.84 4.76
N LEU A 18 12.72 -5.38 5.58
CA LEU A 18 11.86 -6.50 5.23
C LEU A 18 10.44 -6.06 4.91
N ILE A 19 9.95 -5.06 5.64
CA ILE A 19 8.56 -4.62 5.56
C ILE A 19 8.51 -3.10 5.38
N ALA A 20 7.88 -2.66 4.30
CA ALA A 20 7.49 -1.27 4.11
C ALA A 20 6.06 -1.09 4.60
N PHE A 21 5.81 -0.09 5.45
CA PHE A 21 4.50 0.18 6.03
C PHE A 21 4.05 1.62 5.78
N LEU A 22 2.90 1.77 5.17
CA LEU A 22 2.19 3.03 5.02
C LEU A 22 0.98 3.05 5.95
N PRO A 23 1.08 3.74 7.11
CA PRO A 23 -0.07 3.89 8.01
C PRO A 23 -1.09 4.87 7.42
N GLN A 24 -2.31 4.83 7.93
CA GLN A 24 -3.31 5.84 7.63
C GLN A 24 -2.75 7.24 7.99
N ILE A 25 -2.58 8.10 6.99
CA ILE A 25 -1.88 9.38 7.15
C ILE A 25 -2.82 10.40 7.80
N ARG A 26 -2.64 10.65 9.09
CA ARG A 26 -3.33 11.71 9.85
C ARG A 26 -2.34 12.76 10.42
N GLN A 27 -1.07 12.71 10.00
CA GLN A 27 0.01 13.43 10.68
C GLN A 27 0.34 14.78 10.03
N ILE A 28 1.10 15.58 10.79
CA ILE A 28 1.71 16.84 10.32
C ILE A 28 2.62 16.51 9.14
N ILE A 29 2.35 17.14 8.00
CA ILE A 29 3.15 16.97 6.81
C ILE A 29 4.42 17.78 6.94
N PRO A 30 5.61 17.19 6.84
CA PRO A 30 6.86 17.93 7.00
C PRO A 30 7.04 18.93 5.84
N ALA A 31 7.55 20.12 6.16
CA ALA A 31 7.96 21.11 5.19
C ALA A 31 9.32 20.73 4.58
N LEU A 32 9.35 19.66 3.81
CA LEU A 32 10.51 19.13 3.11
C LEU A 32 10.23 19.02 1.62
N PRO A 33 11.24 19.20 0.76
CA PRO A 33 11.13 18.88 -0.66
C PRO A 33 10.72 17.43 -0.87
N VAL A 34 9.87 17.18 -1.87
CA VAL A 34 9.35 15.84 -2.21
C VAL A 34 10.49 14.83 -2.37
N LYS A 35 11.52 15.16 -3.15
CA LYS A 35 12.67 14.26 -3.34
C LYS A 35 13.32 13.91 -2.01
N THR A 36 13.54 14.90 -1.14
CA THR A 36 14.12 14.66 0.20
C THR A 36 13.25 13.72 1.04
N LEU A 37 11.93 13.88 0.97
CA LEU A 37 11.00 13.01 1.71
C LEU A 37 11.04 11.57 1.18
N VAL A 38 11.06 11.37 -0.14
CA VAL A 38 11.19 10.03 -0.75
C VAL A 38 12.52 9.39 -0.38
N GLU A 39 13.61 10.15 -0.36
CA GLU A 39 14.94 9.68 0.05
C GLU A 39 14.97 9.14 1.48
N HIS A 40 14.06 9.57 2.38
CA HIS A 40 13.96 8.99 3.73
C HIS A 40 13.64 7.49 3.70
N GLY A 41 13.00 6.99 2.66
CA GLY A 41 12.80 5.55 2.47
C GLY A 41 14.11 4.76 2.41
N ARG A 42 15.22 5.38 2.03
CA ARG A 42 16.55 4.72 1.99
C ARG A 42 17.26 4.65 3.34
N PHE A 43 16.75 5.30 4.41
CA PHE A 43 17.42 5.30 5.72
C PHE A 43 17.79 3.92 6.27
N PRO A 44 16.99 2.87 6.13
CA PRO A 44 17.36 1.53 6.60
C PRO A 44 18.63 0.99 5.94
N HIS A 45 18.92 1.42 4.70
CA HIS A 45 20.06 0.95 3.89
C HIS A 45 21.33 1.78 4.11
N LEU A 46 21.19 3.02 4.61
CA LEU A 46 22.35 3.89 4.80
C LEU A 46 23.29 3.36 5.91
N GLY A 47 24.59 3.40 5.63
CA GLY A 47 25.63 3.11 6.60
C GLY A 47 25.79 4.21 7.68
N PHE A 48 26.80 4.07 8.52
CA PHE A 48 27.08 5.00 9.61
C PHE A 48 27.29 6.45 9.14
N ALA A 49 27.96 6.64 8.00
CA ALA A 49 28.18 7.95 7.40
C ALA A 49 26.95 8.58 6.72
N ARG A 50 25.83 7.87 6.66
CA ARG A 50 24.58 8.29 6.01
C ARG A 50 24.75 8.82 4.56
N LYS A 51 25.81 8.41 3.87
CA LYS A 51 26.03 8.75 2.46
C LYS A 51 25.17 7.83 1.58
N LYS A 52 24.46 8.43 0.65
CA LYS A 52 23.68 7.70 -0.38
C LYS A 52 24.64 7.17 -1.43
N SER A 53 24.44 5.95 -1.85
CA SER A 53 25.10 5.33 -2.99
C SER A 53 24.45 5.77 -4.31
N ALA A 54 25.08 5.46 -5.43
CA ALA A 54 24.45 5.65 -6.75
C ALA A 54 23.17 4.82 -6.89
N GLU A 55 23.15 3.63 -6.26
CA GLU A 55 21.96 2.76 -6.21
C GLU A 55 20.82 3.38 -5.43
N ASP A 56 21.08 4.01 -4.28
CA ASP A 56 20.03 4.71 -3.52
C ASP A 56 19.38 5.84 -4.33
N ILE A 57 20.20 6.57 -5.11
CA ILE A 57 19.72 7.64 -5.97
C ILE A 57 18.85 7.05 -7.11
N ARG A 58 19.31 5.98 -7.74
CA ARG A 58 18.58 5.28 -8.82
C ARG A 58 17.20 4.81 -8.33
N ILE A 59 17.14 4.14 -7.19
CA ILE A 59 15.88 3.65 -6.61
C ILE A 59 14.92 4.81 -6.32
N VAL A 60 15.42 5.91 -5.75
CA VAL A 60 14.59 7.10 -5.50
C VAL A 60 14.00 7.67 -6.78
N ASP A 61 14.82 7.84 -7.82
CA ASP A 61 14.36 8.39 -9.09
C ASP A 61 13.36 7.42 -9.77
N GLU A 62 13.59 6.10 -9.72
CA GLU A 62 12.67 5.09 -10.26
C GLU A 62 11.30 5.08 -9.55
N VAL A 63 11.26 5.11 -8.21
CA VAL A 63 9.97 5.13 -7.49
C VAL A 63 9.23 6.44 -7.66
N MET A 64 9.94 7.56 -7.81
CA MET A 64 9.33 8.84 -8.14
C MET A 64 8.68 8.82 -9.52
N HIS A 65 9.35 8.23 -10.50
CA HIS A 65 8.82 8.03 -11.84
C HIS A 65 7.61 7.10 -11.83
N PHE A 66 7.73 5.94 -11.19
CA PHE A 66 6.66 4.95 -11.04
C PHE A 66 5.37 5.55 -10.43
N THR A 67 5.52 6.40 -9.42
CA THR A 67 4.38 7.06 -8.76
C THR A 67 3.92 8.35 -9.44
N GLY A 68 4.59 8.77 -10.53
CA GLY A 68 4.26 9.95 -11.32
C GLY A 68 4.40 11.27 -10.57
N ILE A 69 5.41 11.37 -9.71
CA ILE A 69 5.65 12.56 -8.88
C ILE A 69 6.91 13.35 -9.27
N ASP A 70 7.59 12.99 -10.36
CA ASP A 70 8.83 13.63 -10.82
C ASP A 70 8.74 15.15 -10.91
N LYS A 71 7.64 15.65 -11.46
CA LYS A 71 7.41 17.09 -11.63
C LYS A 71 7.26 17.87 -10.33
N TYR A 72 7.10 17.18 -9.20
CA TYR A 72 6.95 17.78 -7.88
C TYR A 72 8.21 17.68 -7.03
N LYS A 73 9.32 17.12 -7.55
CA LYS A 73 10.53 16.77 -6.81
C LYS A 73 11.10 17.89 -5.92
N ASP A 74 11.04 19.12 -6.40
CA ASP A 74 11.58 20.30 -5.71
C ASP A 74 10.52 21.08 -4.92
N MET A 75 9.23 20.68 -5.01
CA MET A 75 8.15 21.29 -4.25
C MET A 75 8.13 20.78 -2.81
N TYR A 76 7.63 21.59 -1.90
CA TYR A 76 7.45 21.18 -0.51
C TYR A 76 6.22 20.27 -0.36
N ALA A 77 6.37 19.14 0.34
CA ALA A 77 5.31 18.14 0.49
C ALA A 77 4.02 18.68 1.15
N ASN A 78 4.16 19.65 2.06
CA ASN A 78 3.03 20.29 2.74
C ASN A 78 2.20 21.22 1.86
N THR A 79 2.69 21.61 0.67
CA THR A 79 1.97 22.47 -0.29
C THR A 79 1.16 21.69 -1.33
N LEU A 80 1.29 20.37 -1.35
CA LEU A 80 0.66 19.50 -2.34
C LEU A 80 -0.78 19.16 -1.97
N SER A 81 -1.60 18.83 -2.98
CA SER A 81 -2.93 18.25 -2.76
C SER A 81 -2.86 16.90 -2.05
N GLY A 82 -3.95 16.46 -1.41
CA GLY A 82 -4.03 15.20 -0.67
C GLY A 82 -3.60 14.00 -1.52
N GLY A 83 -4.10 13.90 -2.75
CA GLY A 83 -3.79 12.79 -3.64
C GLY A 83 -2.31 12.76 -4.10
N ILE A 84 -1.71 13.92 -4.38
CA ILE A 84 -0.28 13.98 -4.70
C ILE A 84 0.56 13.62 -3.47
N ARG A 85 0.21 14.13 -2.30
CA ARG A 85 0.86 13.78 -1.03
C ARG A 85 0.84 12.28 -0.77
N GLN A 86 -0.31 11.63 -0.98
CA GLN A 86 -0.45 10.19 -0.82
C GLN A 86 0.55 9.44 -1.70
N ARG A 87 0.68 9.85 -2.97
CA ARG A 87 1.68 9.26 -3.89
C ARG A 87 3.12 9.53 -3.46
N VAL A 88 3.41 10.68 -2.84
CA VAL A 88 4.75 10.97 -2.28
C VAL A 88 5.08 10.04 -1.12
N PHE A 89 4.15 9.82 -0.19
CA PHE A 89 4.37 8.87 0.92
C PHE A 89 4.45 7.44 0.41
N PHE A 90 3.66 7.09 -0.61
CA PHE A 90 3.76 5.78 -1.24
C PHE A 90 5.14 5.59 -1.89
N ALA A 91 5.65 6.57 -2.65
CA ALA A 91 7.01 6.54 -3.19
C ALA A 91 8.07 6.40 -2.09
N MET A 92 7.89 7.09 -0.96
CA MET A 92 8.82 6.99 0.18
C MET A 92 8.89 5.56 0.74
N ILE A 93 7.76 4.88 0.91
CA ILE A 93 7.79 3.48 1.38
C ILE A 93 8.30 2.52 0.30
N LEU A 94 8.01 2.75 -0.98
CA LEU A 94 8.57 1.95 -2.07
C LEU A 94 10.10 2.11 -2.15
N ALA A 95 10.62 3.28 -1.82
CA ALA A 95 12.07 3.50 -1.75
C ALA A 95 12.78 2.69 -0.65
N GLN A 96 12.05 2.06 0.29
CA GLN A 96 12.63 1.08 1.21
C GLN A 96 13.03 -0.21 0.49
N ASP A 97 12.49 -0.46 -0.71
CA ASP A 97 12.81 -1.62 -1.55
C ASP A 97 12.60 -2.97 -0.82
N CYS A 98 11.46 -3.09 -0.14
CA CYS A 98 11.05 -4.30 0.56
C CYS A 98 10.20 -5.19 -0.34
N ASP A 99 10.24 -6.51 -0.10
CA ASP A 99 9.36 -7.46 -0.79
C ASP A 99 7.96 -7.49 -0.20
N THR A 100 7.82 -7.14 1.07
CA THR A 100 6.52 -7.04 1.76
C THR A 100 6.14 -5.59 1.99
N ILE A 101 4.95 -5.22 1.52
CA ILE A 101 4.38 -3.87 1.62
C ILE A 101 3.04 -3.95 2.35
N ILE A 102 2.88 -3.17 3.41
CA ILE A 102 1.63 -3.08 4.18
C ILE A 102 1.07 -1.67 4.00
N LEU A 103 -0.18 -1.57 3.58
CA LEU A 103 -0.87 -0.31 3.31
C LEU A 103 -2.18 -0.26 4.09
N ASP A 104 -2.29 0.73 4.97
CA ASP A 104 -3.46 0.95 5.81
C ASP A 104 -4.32 2.08 5.23
N GLU A 105 -5.46 1.71 4.64
CA GLU A 105 -6.41 2.62 3.99
C GLU A 105 -5.76 3.62 3.01
N PRO A 106 -4.96 3.17 2.05
CA PRO A 106 -4.11 4.07 1.26
C PRO A 106 -4.90 4.96 0.29
N THR A 107 -6.20 4.74 0.10
CA THR A 107 -7.02 5.44 -0.89
C THR A 107 -8.05 6.40 -0.29
N THR A 108 -8.09 6.55 1.05
CA THR A 108 -9.13 7.32 1.76
C THR A 108 -9.23 8.79 1.32
N TYR A 109 -8.14 9.41 0.85
CA TYR A 109 -8.11 10.83 0.45
C TYR A 109 -7.98 11.02 -1.07
N LEU A 110 -8.22 9.96 -1.85
CA LEU A 110 -8.12 10.00 -3.30
C LEU A 110 -9.51 10.13 -3.93
N ASP A 111 -9.61 10.95 -4.99
CA ASP A 111 -10.74 10.92 -5.89
C ASP A 111 -10.76 9.62 -6.73
N ILE A 112 -11.81 9.41 -7.49
CA ILE A 112 -12.02 8.18 -8.29
C ILE A 112 -10.83 7.92 -9.22
N GLU A 113 -10.32 8.97 -9.90
CA GLU A 113 -9.17 8.83 -10.80
C GLU A 113 -7.90 8.49 -10.02
N GLY A 114 -7.65 9.16 -8.90
CA GLY A 114 -6.53 8.89 -8.01
C GLY A 114 -6.53 7.46 -7.45
N GLN A 115 -7.72 6.96 -7.07
CA GLN A 115 -7.88 5.57 -6.63
C GLN A 115 -7.55 4.59 -7.76
N ARG A 116 -8.06 4.82 -8.97
CA ARG A 116 -7.78 3.98 -10.13
C ARG A 116 -6.28 3.90 -10.42
N ILE A 117 -5.60 5.05 -10.45
CA ILE A 117 -4.15 5.12 -10.65
C ILE A 117 -3.41 4.35 -9.54
N PHE A 118 -3.83 4.51 -8.28
CA PHE A 118 -3.21 3.85 -7.14
C PHE A 118 -3.34 2.33 -7.21
N TYR A 119 -4.54 1.83 -7.51
CA TYR A 119 -4.76 0.38 -7.65
C TYR A 119 -3.99 -0.22 -8.83
N ASN A 120 -3.85 0.49 -9.94
CA ASN A 120 -3.01 0.04 -11.04
C ASN A 120 -1.54 -0.12 -10.62
N MET A 121 -1.01 0.83 -9.82
CA MET A 121 0.33 0.68 -9.24
C MET A 121 0.45 -0.54 -8.32
N ILE A 122 -0.58 -0.83 -7.52
CA ILE A 122 -0.62 -2.03 -6.66
C ILE A 122 -0.58 -3.31 -7.51
N LEU A 123 -1.38 -3.39 -8.57
CA LEU A 123 -1.40 -4.55 -9.47
C LEU A 123 -0.05 -4.73 -10.16
N GLU A 124 0.58 -3.67 -10.64
CA GLU A 124 1.91 -3.73 -11.24
C GLU A 124 2.99 -4.21 -10.25
N LEU A 125 2.93 -3.78 -8.98
CA LEU A 125 3.84 -4.26 -7.94
C LEU A 125 3.62 -5.75 -7.63
N LYS A 126 2.37 -6.20 -7.64
CA LYS A 126 2.01 -7.61 -7.50
C LYS A 126 2.58 -8.45 -8.64
N GLU A 127 2.46 -7.99 -9.90
CA GLU A 127 3.06 -8.64 -11.07
C GLU A 127 4.60 -8.71 -10.98
N LYS A 128 5.23 -7.74 -10.34
CA LYS A 128 6.66 -7.73 -10.02
C LYS A 128 7.05 -8.65 -8.84
N GLY A 129 6.11 -9.43 -8.31
CA GLY A 129 6.33 -10.41 -7.25
C GLY A 129 6.33 -9.84 -5.83
N LYS A 130 5.91 -8.58 -5.62
CA LYS A 130 5.80 -8.03 -4.27
C LYS A 130 4.59 -8.62 -3.53
N THR A 131 4.75 -8.91 -2.25
CA THR A 131 3.67 -9.28 -1.35
C THR A 131 3.03 -8.02 -0.76
N ILE A 132 1.72 -7.84 -0.98
CA ILE A 132 1.04 -6.61 -0.56
C ILE A 132 -0.12 -6.95 0.36
N LEU A 133 -0.09 -6.42 1.58
CA LEU A 133 -1.21 -6.45 2.52
C LEU A 133 -1.93 -5.11 2.48
N LEU A 134 -3.20 -5.13 2.07
CA LEU A 134 -4.05 -3.94 1.99
C LEU A 134 -5.14 -3.99 3.05
N VAL A 135 -5.29 -2.93 3.82
CA VAL A 135 -6.51 -2.68 4.62
C VAL A 135 -7.40 -1.76 3.80
N LEU A 136 -8.60 -2.21 3.49
CA LEU A 136 -9.57 -1.48 2.66
C LEU A 136 -10.95 -1.47 3.32
N HIS A 137 -11.67 -0.37 3.15
CA HIS A 137 -13.11 -0.29 3.48
C HIS A 137 -14.01 -0.70 2.32
N ASP A 138 -13.51 -0.57 1.09
CA ASP A 138 -14.24 -0.98 -0.12
C ASP A 138 -14.11 -2.48 -0.31
N ILE A 139 -15.15 -3.22 0.10
CA ILE A 139 -15.21 -4.68 0.02
C ILE A 139 -15.21 -5.13 -1.44
N SER A 140 -15.93 -4.44 -2.33
CA SER A 140 -15.98 -4.75 -3.76
C SER A 140 -14.58 -4.71 -4.35
N LYS A 141 -13.83 -3.67 -4.03
CA LYS A 141 -12.46 -3.51 -4.50
C LYS A 141 -11.52 -4.55 -3.89
N ALA A 142 -11.65 -4.83 -2.60
CA ALA A 142 -10.86 -5.88 -1.94
C ALA A 142 -11.06 -7.24 -2.64
N LEU A 143 -12.29 -7.64 -2.91
CA LEU A 143 -12.62 -8.90 -3.61
C LEU A 143 -12.06 -8.94 -5.03
N SER A 144 -12.08 -7.81 -5.76
CA SER A 144 -11.70 -7.78 -7.19
C SER A 144 -10.19 -7.81 -7.44
N ILE A 145 -9.34 -7.34 -6.49
CA ILE A 145 -7.89 -7.22 -6.74
C ILE A 145 -7.02 -8.19 -5.94
N SER A 146 -7.59 -8.84 -4.91
CA SER A 146 -6.83 -9.65 -3.96
C SER A 146 -6.80 -11.12 -4.37
N ASP A 147 -5.70 -11.81 -4.06
CA ASP A 147 -5.61 -13.27 -4.16
C ASP A 147 -6.17 -13.95 -2.90
N LYS A 148 -6.08 -13.26 -1.76
CA LYS A 148 -6.56 -13.73 -0.46
C LYS A 148 -7.27 -12.59 0.28
N ILE A 149 -8.34 -12.95 0.98
CA ILE A 149 -9.13 -12.07 1.84
C ILE A 149 -8.99 -12.53 3.28
N ILE A 150 -8.82 -11.57 4.16
CA ILE A 150 -8.92 -11.75 5.62
C ILE A 150 -10.05 -10.85 6.11
N VAL A 151 -11.07 -11.43 6.73
CA VAL A 151 -12.14 -10.67 7.38
C VAL A 151 -11.90 -10.66 8.87
N MET A 152 -11.92 -9.47 9.46
CA MET A 152 -11.77 -9.26 10.89
C MET A 152 -13.06 -8.70 11.48
N ASN A 153 -13.47 -9.25 12.63
CA ASN A 153 -14.58 -8.74 13.42
C ASN A 153 -14.22 -8.81 14.91
N ASN A 154 -14.49 -7.76 15.66
CA ASN A 154 -14.18 -7.67 17.10
C ASN A 154 -12.75 -8.07 17.46
N SER A 155 -11.77 -7.61 16.65
CA SER A 155 -10.33 -7.91 16.80
C SER A 155 -9.95 -9.39 16.60
N GLU A 156 -10.82 -10.20 16.02
CA GLU A 156 -10.58 -11.60 15.69
C GLU A 156 -10.64 -11.80 14.16
N ILE A 157 -9.85 -12.74 13.65
CA ILE A 157 -9.95 -13.17 12.25
C ILE A 157 -11.09 -14.18 12.17
N VAL A 158 -12.18 -13.78 11.50
CA VAL A 158 -13.38 -14.61 11.33
C VAL A 158 -13.42 -15.35 9.99
N PHE A 159 -12.60 -14.93 9.03
CA PHE A 159 -12.40 -15.61 7.75
C PHE A 159 -10.99 -15.37 7.21
N GLY A 160 -10.45 -16.37 6.51
CA GLY A 160 -9.22 -16.29 5.75
C GLY A 160 -9.24 -17.24 4.56
N GLY A 161 -9.23 -16.72 3.33
CA GLY A 161 -9.37 -17.56 2.13
C GLY A 161 -9.30 -16.78 0.82
N THR A 162 -9.78 -17.38 -0.26
CA THR A 162 -9.90 -16.72 -1.56
C THR A 162 -11.12 -15.79 -1.60
N PRO A 163 -11.19 -14.82 -2.52
CA PRO A 163 -12.39 -14.00 -2.72
C PRO A 163 -13.66 -14.85 -2.96
N ALA A 164 -13.60 -15.87 -3.79
CA ALA A 164 -14.72 -16.78 -4.04
C ALA A 164 -15.17 -17.48 -2.75
N GLY A 165 -14.23 -18.06 -2.00
CA GLY A 165 -14.54 -18.69 -0.71
C GLY A 165 -15.10 -17.71 0.32
N CYS A 166 -14.71 -16.43 0.28
CA CYS A 166 -15.26 -15.39 1.13
C CYS A 166 -16.76 -15.16 0.85
N ILE A 167 -17.12 -15.14 -0.43
CA ILE A 167 -18.53 -14.98 -0.87
C ILE A 167 -19.34 -16.23 -0.54
N GLU A 168 -18.84 -17.41 -0.87
CA GLU A 168 -19.52 -18.71 -0.59
C GLU A 168 -19.76 -18.94 0.91
N SER A 169 -18.91 -18.41 1.77
CA SER A 169 -19.05 -18.54 3.23
C SER A 169 -20.15 -17.68 3.84
N HIS A 170 -20.72 -16.73 3.10
CA HIS A 170 -21.65 -15.71 3.57
C HIS A 170 -21.14 -14.83 4.74
N ILE A 171 -19.83 -14.89 5.04
CA ILE A 171 -19.23 -14.15 6.17
C ILE A 171 -19.42 -12.63 6.04
N LEU A 172 -19.48 -12.12 4.81
CA LEU A 172 -19.69 -10.68 4.57
C LEU A 172 -21.11 -10.24 4.97
N GLU A 173 -22.10 -11.10 4.76
CA GLU A 173 -23.48 -10.85 5.17
C GLU A 173 -23.58 -10.85 6.70
N ASP A 174 -22.92 -11.79 7.37
CA ASP A 174 -22.92 -11.90 8.82
C ASP A 174 -22.21 -10.73 9.50
N VAL A 175 -21.08 -10.28 8.96
CA VAL A 175 -20.24 -9.24 9.58
C VAL A 175 -20.68 -7.83 9.21
N PHE A 176 -21.03 -7.60 7.95
CA PHE A 176 -21.32 -6.26 7.41
C PHE A 176 -22.82 -6.04 7.17
N HIS A 177 -23.68 -7.07 7.36
CA HIS A 177 -25.12 -7.03 7.11
C HIS A 177 -25.48 -6.58 5.70
N ALA A 178 -24.65 -6.93 4.72
CA ALA A 178 -24.75 -6.53 3.33
C ALA A 178 -24.79 -7.77 2.43
N GLN A 179 -25.79 -7.84 1.54
CA GLN A 179 -25.88 -8.92 0.56
C GLN A 179 -24.95 -8.65 -0.61
N CYS A 180 -24.12 -9.63 -0.96
CA CYS A 180 -23.22 -9.57 -2.10
C CYS A 180 -23.93 -10.11 -3.36
N ARG A 181 -23.87 -9.35 -4.47
CA ARG A 181 -24.26 -9.79 -5.80
C ARG A 181 -23.06 -9.72 -6.73
N GLU A 182 -22.78 -10.83 -7.39
CA GLU A 182 -21.80 -10.86 -8.47
C GLU A 182 -22.42 -10.39 -9.78
N LEU A 183 -21.71 -9.51 -10.47
CA LEU A 183 -22.01 -9.07 -11.82
C LEU A 183 -20.81 -9.40 -12.69
N HIS A 184 -21.07 -10.02 -13.84
CA HIS A 184 -20.03 -10.37 -14.80
C HIS A 184 -20.23 -9.58 -16.08
N ASP A 185 -19.16 -8.99 -16.62
CA ASP A 185 -19.13 -8.41 -17.95
C ASP A 185 -17.85 -8.82 -18.70
N GLU A 186 -17.62 -8.21 -19.88
CA GLU A 186 -16.45 -8.50 -20.72
C GLU A 186 -15.12 -8.05 -20.06
N GLU A 187 -15.16 -7.15 -19.08
CA GLU A 187 -13.98 -6.61 -18.39
C GLU A 187 -13.67 -7.36 -17.08
N GLY A 188 -14.63 -8.17 -16.55
CA GLY A 188 -14.38 -8.97 -15.36
C GLY A 188 -15.58 -9.20 -14.45
N THR A 189 -15.27 -9.53 -13.19
CA THR A 189 -16.25 -9.75 -12.13
C THR A 189 -16.29 -8.55 -11.20
N TYR A 190 -17.50 -8.04 -10.98
CA TYR A 190 -17.79 -6.92 -10.09
C TYR A 190 -18.67 -7.39 -8.94
N TYR A 191 -18.50 -6.79 -7.79
CA TYR A 191 -19.25 -7.12 -6.59
C TYR A 191 -20.08 -5.91 -6.14
N LEU A 192 -21.39 -6.09 -6.08
CA LEU A 192 -22.34 -5.09 -5.60
C LEU A 192 -22.87 -5.49 -4.25
N PHE A 193 -22.78 -4.58 -3.26
CA PHE A 193 -23.33 -4.77 -1.93
C PHE A 193 -24.59 -3.93 -1.75
N THR A 194 -25.66 -4.57 -1.23
CA THR A 194 -26.98 -3.94 -0.99
C THR A 194 -27.45 -4.20 0.43
#